data_e65a311de23789401fccd6704e265bc6
#
_entry.id   e65a311de23789401fccd6704e265bc6
#
_cell.length_a   1.000
_cell.length_b   1.000
_cell.length_c   1.000
_cell.angle_alpha   90.00
_cell.angle_beta   90.00
_cell.angle_gamma   90.00
#
_symmetry.space_group_name_H-M   'P 1'
#
loop_
_entity.id
_entity.type
_entity.pdbx_description
1 polymer ?
#
loop_
_entity_poly.entity_id
_entity_poly.type
_entity_poly.pdbx_seq_one_letter_code
_entity_poly.pdbx_strand_id
1 'polypeptide(L)'
;MKFDMDGILLINKKKGITSHDVISIVRKKLNIKKVGHCGTLDPMATGLLIILIGKATKLSDYIMKNRKTYLAKVKLGLLTDSYDITGNILENQDFTVDKDKLIEVLKSFVGEVKQIPPMYSAIKVNGKKLYEYARKGIEVKRKERLVKIYSMELLDFNGKDEFVINCDVSSGTYIRTLAFDIGRKLNTYGTLLELQRNSISNFNLNECLNLDDIESIDLEELHSRIIPMEKALLNFEKFSYPSDFYDKLLNGIKFQTEKDFEDKIFRLYCRDEFIGLGRMEVDNGRNYMALFKKLIRWEMIVIDIDLNYVAEKNSIIALGNFDGVHKGHRKLLESTVKIAKEKKLKSAVLGFKSHSSNMYSENKKKILTTNTSKFKIFSDLGIDIVYLIDFSKEFMSMSPMEFLKDFLQEKLKVKGLVVGYDYTFAYKKAGDVNYLKEHSYLFNWLDIIEEQTWQGQAISSSLIRKLISEGKIKEANFLLDSNFTVMGKVIHNKGLGQKMGYPTANLELCDNYIIPRYGVYDTDIIVDGKKYKAATSVGTNPTVEDDGIKIEAHILNFNDNIYGKTVELIFLDFIRPELVFKNIDELFKQINLDVKKVRER
;
A
#
# COMPACT_ATOMS: atom_id res chain seq x y z
N MET A 1 14.93 7.37 5.22
CA MET A 1 13.91 7.67 4.18
C MET A 1 13.15 6.39 3.83
N LYS A 2 11.83 6.34 3.98
CA LYS A 2 11.02 5.27 3.41
C LYS A 2 10.72 5.65 1.97
N PHE A 3 11.47 5.08 1.03
CA PHE A 3 11.10 5.14 -0.37
C PHE A 3 9.89 4.23 -0.58
N ASP A 4 8.74 4.82 -0.75
CA ASP A 4 7.53 4.11 -1.14
C ASP A 4 7.61 3.90 -2.66
N MET A 5 8.04 2.75 -3.09
CA MET A 5 8.26 2.42 -4.50
C MET A 5 7.07 1.65 -5.07
N ASP A 6 6.66 2.02 -6.27
CA ASP A 6 5.67 1.31 -7.06
C ASP A 6 6.34 0.83 -8.36
N GLY A 7 6.35 -0.46 -8.63
CA GLY A 7 6.98 -0.98 -9.84
C GLY A 7 7.14 -2.48 -9.84
N ILE A 8 7.98 -2.97 -10.74
CA ILE A 8 8.21 -4.37 -11.01
C ILE A 8 9.70 -4.66 -10.90
N LEU A 9 10.05 -5.78 -10.25
CA LEU A 9 11.40 -6.28 -10.21
C LEU A 9 11.43 -7.69 -10.80
N LEU A 10 12.35 -7.95 -11.72
CA LEU A 10 12.54 -9.23 -12.35
C LEU A 10 13.63 -10.02 -11.62
N ILE A 11 13.29 -11.20 -11.12
CA ILE A 11 14.20 -12.03 -10.33
C ILE A 11 14.35 -13.40 -10.97
N ASN A 12 15.58 -13.85 -11.14
CA ASN A 12 15.89 -15.23 -11.46
C ASN A 12 15.79 -16.07 -10.17
N LYS A 13 14.65 -16.76 -10.00
CA LYS A 13 14.43 -17.62 -8.84
C LYS A 13 15.31 -18.88 -8.94
N LYS A 14 16.07 -19.17 -7.91
CA LYS A 14 16.86 -20.40 -7.83
C LYS A 14 16.03 -21.60 -7.39
N LYS A 15 16.54 -22.82 -7.67
CA LYS A 15 15.97 -24.09 -7.26
C LYS A 15 15.95 -24.21 -5.72
N GLY A 16 14.95 -24.89 -5.19
CA GLY A 16 14.85 -25.27 -3.77
C GLY A 16 14.10 -24.29 -2.88
N ILE A 17 13.75 -23.10 -3.37
CA ILE A 17 12.99 -22.09 -2.61
C ILE A 17 11.63 -21.80 -3.23
N THR A 18 10.70 -21.35 -2.42
CA THR A 18 9.35 -20.97 -2.89
C THR A 18 9.33 -19.55 -3.47
N SER A 19 8.35 -19.27 -4.32
CA SER A 19 8.10 -17.88 -4.79
C SER A 19 7.81 -16.90 -3.62
N HIS A 20 7.34 -17.41 -2.48
CA HIS A 20 7.08 -16.61 -1.28
C HIS A 20 8.36 -16.24 -0.52
N ASP A 21 9.35 -17.12 -0.52
CA ASP A 21 10.66 -16.82 0.06
C ASP A 21 11.33 -15.66 -0.68
N VAL A 22 11.22 -15.64 -2.02
CA VAL A 22 11.71 -14.50 -2.83
C VAL A 22 11.03 -13.19 -2.44
N ILE A 23 9.69 -13.19 -2.24
CA ILE A 23 8.98 -12.01 -1.72
C ILE A 23 9.56 -11.57 -0.38
N SER A 24 9.85 -12.50 0.52
CA SER A 24 10.35 -12.20 1.86
C SER A 24 11.73 -11.56 1.82
N ILE A 25 12.62 -12.05 0.96
CA ILE A 25 13.96 -11.48 0.72
C ILE A 25 13.84 -10.05 0.17
N VAL A 26 13.06 -9.84 -0.90
CA VAL A 26 12.88 -8.52 -1.51
C VAL A 26 12.22 -7.54 -0.53
N ARG A 27 11.21 -7.99 0.22
CA ARG A 27 10.53 -7.19 1.24
C ARG A 27 11.48 -6.71 2.34
N LYS A 28 12.36 -7.60 2.81
CA LYS A 28 13.39 -7.28 3.81
C LYS A 28 14.39 -6.27 3.26
N LYS A 29 14.92 -6.51 2.06
CA LYS A 29 15.93 -5.64 1.43
C LYS A 29 15.42 -4.23 1.17
N LEU A 30 14.21 -4.09 0.60
CA LEU A 30 13.59 -2.79 0.30
C LEU A 30 12.90 -2.15 1.51
N ASN A 31 12.73 -2.86 2.62
CA ASN A 31 11.96 -2.43 3.80
C ASN A 31 10.53 -1.95 3.42
N ILE A 32 9.86 -2.66 2.51
CA ILE A 32 8.53 -2.33 2.01
C ILE A 32 7.55 -3.45 2.38
N LYS A 33 6.42 -3.11 3.01
CA LYS A 33 5.41 -4.09 3.42
C LYS A 33 4.66 -4.71 2.24
N LYS A 34 4.37 -3.93 1.21
CA LYS A 34 3.52 -4.32 0.09
C LYS A 34 4.37 -4.84 -1.08
N VAL A 35 4.68 -6.13 -1.03
CA VAL A 35 5.38 -6.87 -2.09
C VAL A 35 4.60 -8.15 -2.39
N GLY A 36 4.42 -8.46 -3.67
CA GLY A 36 3.78 -9.68 -4.17
C GLY A 36 4.54 -10.26 -5.34
N HIS A 37 4.10 -11.39 -5.87
CA HIS A 37 4.63 -11.94 -7.12
C HIS A 37 3.53 -12.18 -8.15
N CYS A 38 3.92 -12.31 -9.42
CA CYS A 38 3.02 -12.66 -10.50
C CYS A 38 3.43 -14.00 -11.12
N GLY A 39 2.56 -15.01 -10.96
CA GLY A 39 2.79 -16.36 -11.49
C GLY A 39 3.78 -17.19 -10.63
N THR A 40 3.24 -18.01 -9.75
CA THR A 40 4.01 -18.93 -8.90
C THR A 40 4.92 -19.82 -9.73
N LEU A 41 6.14 -20.03 -9.27
CA LEU A 41 7.03 -21.10 -9.68
C LEU A 41 7.10 -22.15 -8.58
N ASP A 42 7.06 -23.42 -8.96
CA ASP A 42 7.26 -24.53 -8.01
C ASP A 42 8.65 -24.46 -7.36
N PRO A 43 8.88 -25.04 -6.17
CA PRO A 43 10.19 -24.99 -5.51
C PRO A 43 11.32 -25.56 -6.36
N MET A 44 11.06 -26.63 -7.13
CA MET A 44 12.03 -27.26 -8.02
C MET A 44 12.36 -26.43 -9.27
N ALA A 45 11.45 -25.52 -9.67
CA ALA A 45 11.60 -24.70 -10.86
C ALA A 45 12.50 -23.49 -10.62
N THR A 46 13.16 -23.04 -11.70
CA THR A 46 14.03 -21.85 -11.74
C THR A 46 13.51 -20.81 -12.73
N GLY A 47 14.17 -19.67 -12.80
CA GLY A 47 13.96 -18.68 -13.85
C GLY A 47 13.12 -17.48 -13.45
N LEU A 48 12.60 -16.77 -14.44
CA LEU A 48 11.95 -15.47 -14.30
C LEU A 48 10.75 -15.51 -13.35
N LEU A 49 10.84 -14.75 -12.27
CA LEU A 49 9.75 -14.44 -11.36
C LEU A 49 9.54 -12.92 -11.29
N ILE A 50 8.35 -12.47 -11.66
CA ILE A 50 7.99 -11.05 -11.57
C ILE A 50 7.57 -10.73 -10.14
N ILE A 51 8.31 -9.84 -9.49
CA ILE A 51 7.98 -9.29 -8.18
C ILE A 51 7.28 -7.94 -8.36
N LEU A 52 6.15 -7.79 -7.70
CA LEU A 52 5.30 -6.60 -7.74
C LEU A 52 5.49 -5.81 -6.45
N ILE A 53 5.85 -4.53 -6.59
CA ILE A 53 6.16 -3.63 -5.47
C ILE A 53 5.08 -2.55 -5.39
N GLY A 54 4.59 -2.28 -4.18
CA GLY A 54 3.63 -1.23 -3.92
C GLY A 54 2.30 -1.39 -4.68
N LYS A 55 1.89 -0.39 -5.45
CA LYS A 55 0.65 -0.42 -6.23
C LYS A 55 0.66 -1.43 -7.38
N ALA A 56 1.84 -1.81 -7.88
CA ALA A 56 1.94 -2.85 -8.90
C ALA A 56 1.31 -4.19 -8.46
N THR A 57 1.21 -4.45 -7.16
CA THR A 57 0.50 -5.64 -6.63
C THR A 57 -0.97 -5.72 -7.06
N LYS A 58 -1.59 -4.58 -7.39
CA LYS A 58 -2.96 -4.52 -7.92
C LYS A 58 -3.07 -5.04 -9.36
N LEU A 59 -1.94 -5.23 -10.04
CA LEU A 59 -1.87 -5.65 -11.45
C LEU A 59 -1.66 -7.15 -11.63
N SER A 60 -1.50 -7.92 -10.55
CA SER A 60 -1.21 -9.34 -10.58
C SER A 60 -2.09 -10.12 -11.56
N ASP A 61 -3.42 -9.93 -11.50
CA ASP A 61 -4.38 -10.67 -12.31
C ASP A 61 -4.27 -10.38 -13.82
N TYR A 62 -3.81 -9.18 -14.19
CA TYR A 62 -3.63 -8.76 -15.58
C TYR A 62 -2.33 -9.32 -16.16
N ILE A 63 -1.26 -9.35 -15.35
CA ILE A 63 0.05 -9.86 -15.76
C ILE A 63 0.06 -11.40 -15.79
N MET A 64 -0.65 -12.06 -14.86
CA MET A 64 -0.71 -13.52 -14.81
C MET A 64 -1.32 -14.15 -16.07
N LYS A 65 -2.20 -13.45 -16.77
CA LYS A 65 -2.87 -13.93 -17.99
C LYS A 65 -1.96 -13.99 -19.22
N ASN A 66 -0.74 -13.48 -19.15
CA ASN A 66 0.19 -13.43 -20.26
C ASN A 66 0.80 -14.79 -20.60
N ARG A 67 1.27 -14.92 -21.85
CA ARG A 67 2.03 -16.08 -22.37
C ARG A 67 3.33 -16.27 -21.59
N LYS A 68 3.81 -17.51 -21.54
CA LYS A 68 5.04 -17.90 -20.83
C LYS A 68 5.81 -18.91 -21.65
N THR A 69 7.14 -18.77 -21.67
CA THR A 69 8.00 -19.81 -22.27
C THR A 69 8.77 -20.53 -21.19
N TYR A 70 8.89 -21.83 -21.37
CA TYR A 70 9.58 -22.71 -20.46
C TYR A 70 10.58 -23.62 -21.19
N LEU A 71 11.72 -23.83 -20.55
CA LEU A 71 12.61 -24.95 -20.83
C LEU A 71 12.29 -26.06 -19.83
N ALA A 72 11.96 -27.25 -20.32
CA ALA A 72 11.53 -28.36 -19.49
C ALA A 72 12.29 -29.63 -19.86
N LYS A 73 12.91 -30.27 -18.86
CA LYS A 73 13.52 -31.60 -19.00
C LYS A 73 12.54 -32.66 -18.48
N VAL A 74 12.22 -33.63 -19.29
CA VAL A 74 11.22 -34.70 -19.02
C VAL A 74 11.89 -36.05 -19.10
N LYS A 75 11.49 -36.95 -18.18
CA LYS A 75 11.85 -38.36 -18.19
C LYS A 75 10.61 -39.20 -18.45
N LEU A 76 10.69 -40.11 -19.43
CA LEU A 76 9.69 -41.14 -19.70
C LEU A 76 9.90 -42.38 -18.83
N GLY A 77 8.85 -43.16 -18.65
CA GLY A 77 8.87 -44.39 -17.85
C GLY A 77 8.76 -44.16 -16.34
N LEU A 78 8.81 -42.90 -15.86
CA LEU A 78 8.74 -42.56 -14.45
C LEU A 78 7.38 -41.90 -14.13
N LEU A 79 6.70 -42.39 -13.09
CA LEU A 79 5.51 -41.76 -12.51
C LEU A 79 5.75 -41.36 -11.08
N THR A 80 5.46 -40.08 -10.75
CA THR A 80 5.42 -39.58 -9.38
C THR A 80 4.04 -39.01 -9.06
N ASP A 81 3.70 -38.93 -7.78
CA ASP A 81 2.41 -38.36 -7.30
C ASP A 81 2.24 -36.87 -7.60
N SER A 82 3.34 -36.12 -7.80
CA SER A 82 3.36 -34.69 -8.15
C SER A 82 3.55 -34.39 -9.63
N TYR A 83 3.87 -35.41 -10.44
CA TYR A 83 4.31 -35.35 -11.85
C TYR A 83 5.64 -34.59 -12.03
N ASP A 84 6.40 -34.40 -10.97
CA ASP A 84 7.78 -33.88 -10.98
C ASP A 84 8.69 -34.72 -10.08
N ILE A 85 9.99 -34.52 -10.20
CA ILE A 85 11.02 -35.33 -9.51
C ILE A 85 10.99 -35.20 -7.98
N THR A 86 10.25 -34.26 -7.42
CA THR A 86 10.17 -34.03 -5.96
C THR A 86 9.07 -34.87 -5.29
N GLY A 87 8.20 -35.51 -6.09
CA GLY A 87 7.14 -36.39 -5.60
C GLY A 87 7.63 -37.78 -5.26
N ASN A 88 6.76 -38.57 -4.61
CA ASN A 88 7.00 -39.97 -4.33
C ASN A 88 6.87 -40.78 -5.63
N ILE A 89 7.83 -41.66 -5.89
CA ILE A 89 7.81 -42.56 -7.06
C ILE A 89 6.68 -43.55 -6.86
N LEU A 90 5.76 -43.59 -7.78
CA LEU A 90 4.64 -44.56 -7.85
C LEU A 90 4.97 -45.73 -8.77
N GLU A 91 5.56 -45.43 -9.94
CA GLU A 91 5.99 -46.43 -10.92
C GLU A 91 7.29 -45.97 -11.60
N ASN A 92 8.13 -46.95 -11.94
CA ASN A 92 9.35 -46.75 -12.71
C ASN A 92 9.57 -47.95 -13.62
N GLN A 93 9.48 -47.71 -14.92
CA GLN A 93 9.66 -48.75 -15.95
C GLN A 93 10.75 -48.35 -16.94
N ASP A 94 11.51 -49.29 -17.41
CA ASP A 94 12.44 -49.03 -18.50
C ASP A 94 11.68 -48.74 -19.78
N PHE A 95 11.99 -47.64 -20.43
CA PHE A 95 11.25 -47.19 -21.62
C PHE A 95 12.22 -46.59 -22.64
N THR A 96 11.95 -46.82 -23.90
CA THR A 96 12.69 -46.23 -25.02
C THR A 96 11.73 -45.72 -26.06
N VAL A 97 11.93 -44.55 -26.59
CA VAL A 97 11.14 -44.00 -27.67
C VAL A 97 12.03 -43.64 -28.86
N ASP A 98 11.50 -43.83 -30.05
CA ASP A 98 12.13 -43.29 -31.26
C ASP A 98 11.98 -41.77 -31.32
N LYS A 99 13.01 -41.09 -31.84
CA LYS A 99 13.06 -39.62 -31.91
C LYS A 99 11.94 -39.06 -32.79
N ASP A 100 11.66 -39.68 -33.93
CA ASP A 100 10.63 -39.20 -34.85
C ASP A 100 9.25 -39.34 -34.24
N LYS A 101 9.01 -40.46 -33.51
CA LYS A 101 7.78 -40.68 -32.76
C LYS A 101 7.61 -39.67 -31.64
N LEU A 102 8.67 -39.34 -30.93
CA LEU A 102 8.65 -38.28 -29.90
C LEU A 102 8.27 -36.95 -30.54
N ILE A 103 8.90 -36.56 -31.64
CA ILE A 103 8.60 -35.30 -32.35
C ILE A 103 7.14 -35.27 -32.83
N GLU A 104 6.62 -36.38 -33.37
CA GLU A 104 5.21 -36.46 -33.79
C GLU A 104 4.27 -36.21 -32.62
N VAL A 105 4.53 -36.83 -31.46
CA VAL A 105 3.73 -36.66 -30.26
C VAL A 105 3.82 -35.22 -29.74
N LEU A 106 5.01 -34.62 -29.68
CA LEU A 106 5.18 -33.23 -29.26
C LEU A 106 4.39 -32.27 -30.16
N LYS A 107 4.47 -32.42 -31.48
CA LYS A 107 3.72 -31.60 -32.45
C LYS A 107 2.21 -31.68 -32.23
N SER A 108 1.71 -32.84 -31.80
CA SER A 108 0.28 -33.08 -31.60
C SER A 108 -0.31 -32.34 -30.39
N PHE A 109 0.53 -31.75 -29.51
CA PHE A 109 0.09 -30.94 -28.41
C PHE A 109 0.01 -29.42 -28.75
N VAL A 110 0.51 -29.01 -29.94
CA VAL A 110 0.39 -27.63 -30.39
C VAL A 110 -1.07 -27.31 -30.73
N GLY A 111 -1.61 -26.26 -30.15
CA GLY A 111 -3.00 -25.85 -30.28
C GLY A 111 -3.73 -25.81 -28.94
N GLU A 112 -5.03 -25.99 -28.96
CA GLU A 112 -5.88 -26.06 -27.76
C GLU A 112 -5.87 -27.47 -27.17
N VAL A 113 -5.54 -27.56 -25.88
CA VAL A 113 -5.42 -28.82 -25.14
C VAL A 113 -6.25 -28.75 -23.86
N LYS A 114 -6.97 -29.83 -23.55
CA LYS A 114 -7.65 -29.99 -22.26
C LYS A 114 -6.67 -30.59 -21.26
N GLN A 115 -6.49 -29.89 -20.14
CA GLN A 115 -5.58 -30.28 -19.08
C GLN A 115 -6.31 -30.42 -17.73
N ILE A 116 -6.05 -31.50 -16.99
CA ILE A 116 -6.49 -31.66 -15.61
C ILE A 116 -5.36 -31.15 -14.73
N PRO A 117 -5.57 -30.05 -13.94
CA PRO A 117 -4.54 -29.52 -13.05
C PRO A 117 -4.02 -30.57 -12.06
N PRO A 118 -2.72 -30.56 -11.68
CA PRO A 118 -2.20 -31.51 -10.72
C PRO A 118 -2.76 -31.23 -9.32
N MET A 119 -2.78 -32.27 -8.44
CA MET A 119 -3.20 -32.11 -7.05
C MET A 119 -2.32 -31.10 -6.28
N TYR A 120 -1.03 -31.07 -6.58
CA TYR A 120 -0.10 -30.09 -6.02
C TYR A 120 -0.18 -28.75 -6.76
N SER A 121 -1.33 -28.07 -6.65
CA SER A 121 -1.55 -26.74 -7.24
C SER A 121 -2.23 -25.75 -6.30
N ALA A 122 -2.14 -24.45 -6.61
CA ALA A 122 -2.76 -23.38 -5.82
C ALA A 122 -4.25 -23.15 -6.12
N ILE A 123 -4.86 -23.99 -6.96
CA ILE A 123 -6.29 -23.92 -7.29
C ILE A 123 -7.11 -24.20 -6.04
N LYS A 124 -8.16 -23.42 -5.82
CA LYS A 124 -9.06 -23.61 -4.68
C LYS A 124 -10.26 -24.46 -5.08
N VAL A 125 -10.55 -25.46 -4.25
CA VAL A 125 -11.78 -26.25 -4.27
C VAL A 125 -12.38 -26.22 -2.87
N ASN A 126 -13.65 -25.87 -2.74
CA ASN A 126 -14.33 -25.72 -1.45
C ASN A 126 -13.56 -24.80 -0.46
N GLY A 127 -13.00 -23.69 -0.98
CA GLY A 127 -12.28 -22.71 -0.17
C GLY A 127 -10.82 -23.03 0.18
N LYS A 128 -10.38 -24.30 0.02
CA LYS A 128 -9.01 -24.77 0.31
C LYS A 128 -8.23 -25.01 -0.97
N LYS A 129 -6.91 -24.81 -0.94
CA LYS A 129 -6.04 -25.05 -2.09
C LYS A 129 -5.82 -26.55 -2.30
N LEU A 130 -5.72 -27.00 -3.56
CA LEU A 130 -5.55 -28.41 -3.89
C LEU A 130 -4.31 -29.03 -3.22
N TYR A 131 -3.20 -28.33 -3.12
CA TYR A 131 -2.01 -28.85 -2.44
C TYR A 131 -2.23 -29.13 -0.93
N GLU A 132 -3.20 -28.46 -0.28
CA GLU A 132 -3.55 -28.74 1.13
C GLU A 132 -4.28 -30.07 1.28
N TYR A 133 -5.05 -30.47 0.28
CA TYR A 133 -5.67 -31.80 0.21
C TYR A 133 -4.62 -32.86 -0.13
N ALA A 134 -3.74 -32.60 -1.12
CA ALA A 134 -2.67 -33.52 -1.52
C ALA A 134 -1.76 -33.91 -0.35
N ARG A 135 -1.34 -32.92 0.48
CA ARG A 135 -0.54 -33.17 1.69
C ARG A 135 -1.22 -34.04 2.74
N LYS A 136 -2.54 -34.16 2.68
CA LYS A 136 -3.35 -35.01 3.55
C LYS A 136 -3.71 -36.36 2.91
N GLY A 137 -3.17 -36.65 1.72
CA GLY A 137 -3.51 -37.85 0.97
C GLY A 137 -4.95 -37.87 0.45
N ILE A 138 -5.63 -36.74 0.40
CA ILE A 138 -7.03 -36.67 -0.05
C ILE A 138 -7.06 -36.28 -1.51
N GLU A 139 -7.58 -37.18 -2.36
CA GLU A 139 -7.82 -36.88 -3.76
C GLU A 139 -9.14 -36.14 -3.94
N VAL A 140 -9.13 -35.08 -4.77
CA VAL A 140 -10.30 -34.24 -5.06
C VAL A 140 -10.54 -34.26 -6.58
N LYS A 141 -11.80 -34.38 -6.99
CA LYS A 141 -12.16 -34.29 -8.41
C LYS A 141 -11.84 -32.89 -8.94
N ARG A 142 -11.03 -32.85 -9.99
CA ARG A 142 -10.55 -31.63 -10.64
C ARG A 142 -11.26 -31.44 -11.97
N LYS A 143 -11.65 -30.21 -12.28
CA LYS A 143 -12.26 -29.87 -13.58
C LYS A 143 -11.16 -29.68 -14.62
N GLU A 144 -11.39 -30.20 -15.79
CA GLU A 144 -10.56 -29.92 -16.97
C GLU A 144 -10.55 -28.41 -17.28
N ARG A 145 -9.43 -27.97 -17.81
CA ARG A 145 -9.24 -26.57 -18.27
C ARG A 145 -8.69 -26.60 -19.68
N LEU A 146 -9.22 -25.70 -20.51
CA LEU A 146 -8.68 -25.48 -21.84
C LEU A 146 -7.45 -24.56 -21.70
N VAL A 147 -6.31 -25.02 -22.20
CA VAL A 147 -5.05 -24.30 -22.30
C VAL A 147 -4.58 -24.31 -23.74
N LYS A 148 -3.72 -23.36 -24.12
CA LYS A 148 -3.18 -23.29 -25.48
C LYS A 148 -1.66 -23.40 -25.45
N ILE A 149 -1.13 -24.29 -26.25
CA ILE A 149 0.30 -24.46 -26.51
C ILE A 149 0.56 -23.81 -27.86
N TYR A 150 1.32 -22.73 -27.87
CA TYR A 150 1.59 -21.96 -29.09
C TYR A 150 2.71 -22.56 -29.92
N SER A 151 3.73 -23.13 -29.24
CA SER A 151 4.81 -23.87 -29.86
C SER A 151 5.42 -24.86 -28.88
N MET A 152 6.00 -25.92 -29.40
CA MET A 152 6.75 -26.94 -28.67
C MET A 152 7.87 -27.45 -29.56
N GLU A 153 9.10 -27.30 -29.10
CA GLU A 153 10.31 -27.66 -29.85
C GLU A 153 11.15 -28.64 -29.02
N LEU A 154 11.61 -29.73 -29.63
CA LEU A 154 12.57 -30.64 -29.03
C LEU A 154 13.98 -30.05 -29.21
N LEU A 155 14.63 -29.73 -28.09
CA LEU A 155 15.99 -29.18 -28.10
C LEU A 155 17.07 -30.22 -27.93
N ASP A 156 16.81 -31.20 -27.05
CA ASP A 156 17.77 -32.27 -26.76
C ASP A 156 17.02 -33.60 -26.47
N PHE A 157 17.68 -34.73 -26.76
CA PHE A 157 17.17 -36.07 -26.53
C PHE A 157 18.31 -37.04 -26.31
N ASN A 158 18.32 -37.78 -25.20
CA ASN A 158 19.39 -38.73 -24.86
C ASN A 158 19.39 -40.03 -25.67
N GLY A 159 18.47 -40.13 -26.63
CA GLY A 159 18.32 -41.35 -27.45
C GLY A 159 17.54 -42.48 -26.77
N LYS A 160 17.00 -42.26 -25.56
CA LYS A 160 16.26 -43.28 -24.81
C LYS A 160 14.96 -42.75 -24.20
N ASP A 161 15.06 -42.08 -23.08
CA ASP A 161 13.92 -41.76 -22.20
C ASP A 161 13.92 -40.33 -21.64
N GLU A 162 14.99 -39.57 -21.85
CA GLU A 162 15.06 -38.17 -21.38
C GLU A 162 15.16 -37.21 -22.55
N PHE A 163 14.39 -36.11 -22.46
CA PHE A 163 14.39 -35.10 -23.49
C PHE A 163 14.18 -33.69 -22.90
N VAL A 164 14.63 -32.69 -23.63
CA VAL A 164 14.48 -31.27 -23.29
C VAL A 164 13.61 -30.61 -24.35
N ILE A 165 12.57 -29.90 -23.90
CA ILE A 165 11.69 -29.13 -24.76
C ILE A 165 11.71 -27.65 -24.39
N ASN A 166 11.60 -26.79 -25.40
CA ASN A 166 11.20 -25.40 -25.25
C ASN A 166 9.73 -25.27 -25.63
N CYS A 167 8.90 -24.75 -24.74
CA CYS A 167 7.47 -24.61 -25.00
C CYS A 167 6.94 -23.21 -24.65
N ASP A 168 6.10 -22.66 -25.54
CA ASP A 168 5.38 -21.42 -25.35
C ASP A 168 3.91 -21.73 -25.11
N VAL A 169 3.39 -21.27 -23.97
CA VAL A 169 2.09 -21.71 -23.48
C VAL A 169 1.25 -20.55 -22.94
N SER A 170 -0.07 -20.74 -22.96
CA SER A 170 -1.02 -19.82 -22.33
C SER A 170 -0.91 -19.85 -20.81
N SER A 171 -1.45 -18.83 -20.16
CA SER A 171 -1.58 -18.82 -18.71
C SER A 171 -2.40 -20.01 -18.21
N GLY A 172 -2.02 -20.54 -17.05
CA GLY A 172 -2.73 -21.66 -16.42
C GLY A 172 -2.29 -23.05 -16.92
N THR A 173 -1.38 -23.12 -17.88
CA THR A 173 -0.79 -24.40 -18.32
C THR A 173 0.18 -24.92 -17.26
N TYR A 174 0.00 -26.18 -16.86
CA TYR A 174 0.88 -26.89 -15.94
C TYR A 174 1.86 -27.77 -16.73
N ILE A 175 3.14 -27.41 -16.71
CA ILE A 175 4.18 -28.15 -17.44
C ILE A 175 4.38 -29.55 -16.87
N ARG A 176 4.14 -29.74 -15.56
CA ARG A 176 4.11 -31.07 -14.93
C ARG A 176 3.04 -31.98 -15.52
N THR A 177 1.83 -31.46 -15.67
CA THR A 177 0.75 -32.22 -16.34
C THR A 177 1.07 -32.46 -17.80
N LEU A 178 1.69 -31.48 -18.50
CA LEU A 178 2.09 -31.66 -19.90
C LEU A 178 3.12 -32.81 -20.04
N ALA A 179 4.11 -32.88 -19.14
CA ALA A 179 5.06 -34.00 -19.11
C ALA A 179 4.36 -35.34 -18.92
N PHE A 180 3.42 -35.43 -17.98
CA PHE A 180 2.60 -36.62 -17.75
C PHE A 180 1.75 -36.99 -19.00
N ASP A 181 1.09 -35.99 -19.61
CA ASP A 181 0.23 -36.21 -20.78
C ASP A 181 1.04 -36.69 -22.01
N ILE A 182 2.28 -36.16 -22.20
CA ILE A 182 3.20 -36.62 -23.24
C ILE A 182 3.53 -38.13 -23.03
N GLY A 183 3.89 -38.51 -21.79
CA GLY A 183 4.14 -39.88 -21.43
C GLY A 183 2.93 -40.78 -21.72
N ARG A 184 1.74 -40.36 -21.30
CA ARG A 184 0.48 -41.11 -21.56
C ARG A 184 0.22 -41.29 -23.05
N LYS A 185 0.50 -40.30 -23.88
CA LYS A 185 0.33 -40.42 -25.34
C LYS A 185 1.35 -41.36 -26.01
N LEU A 186 2.48 -41.55 -25.34
CA LEU A 186 3.50 -42.55 -25.71
C LEU A 186 3.25 -43.95 -25.09
N ASN A 187 2.10 -44.17 -24.42
CA ASN A 187 1.74 -45.39 -23.67
C ASN A 187 2.70 -45.69 -22.51
N THR A 188 3.20 -44.68 -21.87
CA THR A 188 4.05 -44.76 -20.68
C THR A 188 3.71 -43.63 -19.71
N TYR A 189 4.61 -43.29 -18.80
CA TYR A 189 4.53 -42.17 -17.88
C TYR A 189 5.55 -41.10 -18.24
N GLY A 190 5.32 -39.85 -17.83
CA GLY A 190 6.26 -38.75 -18.00
C GLY A 190 6.34 -37.92 -16.75
N THR A 191 7.55 -37.68 -16.26
CA THR A 191 7.82 -36.89 -15.07
C THR A 191 8.77 -35.74 -15.41
N LEU A 192 8.46 -34.56 -14.91
CA LEU A 192 9.27 -33.36 -15.08
C LEU A 192 10.51 -33.43 -14.15
N LEU A 193 11.71 -33.44 -14.75
CA LEU A 193 12.98 -33.43 -14.00
C LEU A 193 13.46 -32.03 -13.66
N GLU A 194 13.36 -31.11 -14.63
CA GLU A 194 13.80 -29.73 -14.48
C GLU A 194 12.83 -28.79 -15.20
N LEU A 195 12.67 -27.60 -14.65
CA LEU A 195 11.84 -26.54 -15.22
C LEU A 195 12.49 -25.19 -15.05
N GLN A 196 12.63 -24.46 -16.15
CA GLN A 196 13.08 -23.07 -16.13
C GLN A 196 12.09 -22.19 -16.88
N ARG A 197 11.61 -21.11 -16.28
CA ARG A 197 10.78 -20.13 -16.96
C ARG A 197 11.64 -19.04 -17.60
N ASN A 198 11.67 -19.01 -18.92
CA ASN A 198 12.52 -18.12 -19.70
C ASN A 198 11.86 -16.77 -19.96
N SER A 199 10.54 -16.72 -20.12
CA SER A 199 9.84 -15.45 -20.35
C SER A 199 8.42 -15.42 -19.78
N ILE A 200 7.94 -14.19 -19.56
CA ILE A 200 6.53 -13.85 -19.28
C ILE A 200 6.22 -12.59 -20.08
N SER A 201 5.31 -12.66 -21.05
CA SER A 201 5.00 -11.55 -21.96
C SER A 201 6.26 -11.01 -22.64
N ASN A 202 6.60 -9.75 -22.40
CA ASN A 202 7.76 -9.05 -22.95
C ASN A 202 9.01 -9.09 -22.07
N PHE A 203 8.96 -9.76 -20.91
CA PHE A 203 10.09 -9.89 -20.01
C PHE A 203 10.81 -11.22 -20.20
N ASN A 204 12.14 -11.19 -20.18
CA ASN A 204 13.00 -12.33 -20.41
C ASN A 204 13.93 -12.60 -19.22
N LEU A 205 14.40 -13.82 -19.10
CA LEU A 205 15.27 -14.27 -18.02
C LEU A 205 16.61 -13.51 -17.96
N ASN A 206 17.15 -13.09 -19.12
CA ASN A 206 18.39 -12.34 -19.18
C ASN A 206 18.31 -10.91 -18.60
N GLU A 207 17.09 -10.40 -18.36
CA GLU A 207 16.84 -9.10 -17.72
C GLU A 207 16.74 -9.22 -16.19
N CYS A 208 16.78 -10.44 -15.65
CA CYS A 208 16.58 -10.70 -14.23
C CYS A 208 17.84 -10.46 -13.41
N LEU A 209 17.65 -9.95 -12.19
CA LEU A 209 18.65 -10.05 -11.13
C LEU A 209 18.69 -11.48 -10.60
N ASN A 210 19.88 -12.01 -10.33
CA ASN A 210 19.97 -13.25 -9.58
C ASN A 210 19.57 -13.01 -8.13
N LEU A 211 18.90 -13.97 -7.55
CA LEU A 211 18.41 -13.83 -6.18
C LEU A 211 19.54 -13.61 -5.16
N ASP A 212 20.68 -14.26 -5.39
CA ASP A 212 21.84 -14.18 -4.49
C ASP A 212 22.49 -12.78 -4.51
N ASP A 213 22.34 -12.04 -5.60
CA ASP A 213 22.86 -10.68 -5.73
C ASP A 213 22.02 -9.65 -4.95
N ILE A 214 20.76 -9.97 -4.64
CA ILE A 214 19.85 -9.02 -3.95
C ILE A 214 20.31 -8.64 -2.55
N GLU A 215 20.97 -9.53 -1.82
CA GLU A 215 21.45 -9.21 -0.48
C GLU A 215 22.66 -8.28 -0.51
N SER A 216 23.52 -8.42 -1.52
CA SER A 216 24.77 -7.66 -1.67
C SER A 216 24.60 -6.34 -2.42
N ILE A 217 23.67 -6.25 -3.38
CA ILE A 217 23.42 -5.04 -4.18
C ILE A 217 23.06 -3.85 -3.28
N ASP A 218 23.56 -2.66 -3.59
CA ASP A 218 23.16 -1.47 -2.85
C ASP A 218 21.71 -1.04 -3.19
N LEU A 219 21.12 -0.18 -2.34
CA LEU A 219 19.72 0.21 -2.51
C LEU A 219 19.51 1.10 -3.74
N GLU A 220 20.47 1.93 -4.13
CA GLU A 220 20.33 2.82 -5.28
C GLU A 220 20.36 2.02 -6.58
N GLU A 221 21.27 1.06 -6.70
CA GLU A 221 21.31 0.14 -7.83
C GLU A 221 20.04 -0.71 -7.89
N LEU A 222 19.58 -1.27 -6.75
CA LEU A 222 18.33 -2.03 -6.70
C LEU A 222 17.13 -1.18 -7.13
N HIS A 223 17.11 0.11 -6.76
CA HIS A 223 16.08 1.06 -7.19
C HIS A 223 16.09 1.29 -8.70
N SER A 224 17.27 1.42 -9.30
CA SER A 224 17.42 1.59 -10.75
C SER A 224 16.91 0.39 -11.57
N ARG A 225 16.85 -0.79 -10.94
CA ARG A 225 16.32 -2.04 -11.53
C ARG A 225 14.80 -2.16 -11.44
N ILE A 226 14.12 -1.26 -10.71
CA ILE A 226 12.66 -1.28 -10.62
C ILE A 226 12.06 -0.71 -11.91
N ILE A 227 11.36 -1.55 -12.63
CA ILE A 227 10.73 -1.24 -13.92
C ILE A 227 9.36 -0.58 -13.66
N PRO A 228 9.00 0.49 -14.38
CA PRO A 228 7.67 1.08 -14.33
C PRO A 228 6.57 0.03 -14.58
N MET A 229 5.53 0.04 -13.75
CA MET A 229 4.49 -0.99 -13.78
C MET A 229 3.72 -1.07 -15.11
N GLU A 230 3.65 0.02 -15.86
CA GLU A 230 3.03 0.08 -17.19
C GLU A 230 3.72 -0.80 -18.23
N LYS A 231 5.01 -1.10 -18.04
CA LYS A 231 5.78 -1.98 -18.94
C LYS A 231 5.27 -3.42 -18.94
N ALA A 232 4.61 -3.86 -17.86
CA ALA A 232 3.98 -5.18 -17.81
C ALA A 232 2.59 -5.24 -18.46
N LEU A 233 2.10 -4.12 -18.96
CA LEU A 233 0.75 -3.96 -19.50
C LEU A 233 0.77 -3.61 -20.99
N LEU A 234 1.89 -3.81 -21.70
CA LEU A 234 2.05 -3.44 -23.11
C LEU A 234 1.09 -4.19 -24.04
N ASN A 235 0.52 -5.30 -23.59
CA ASN A 235 -0.54 -6.02 -24.30
C ASN A 235 -1.89 -5.29 -24.32
N PHE A 236 -2.08 -4.26 -23.48
CA PHE A 236 -3.25 -3.38 -23.53
C PHE A 236 -2.95 -2.13 -24.36
N GLU A 237 -3.90 -1.72 -25.17
CA GLU A 237 -3.77 -0.50 -25.97
C GLU A 237 -3.65 0.75 -25.09
N LYS A 238 -2.91 1.77 -25.59
CA LYS A 238 -2.80 3.08 -24.95
C LYS A 238 -4.01 3.93 -25.31
N PHE A 239 -4.64 4.55 -24.32
CA PHE A 239 -5.67 5.56 -24.50
C PHE A 239 -5.29 6.81 -23.71
N SER A 240 -5.21 7.96 -24.40
CA SER A 240 -4.75 9.24 -23.83
C SER A 240 -5.87 10.26 -23.77
N TYR A 241 -5.99 10.94 -22.63
CA TYR A 241 -6.90 12.06 -22.43
C TYR A 241 -6.15 13.39 -22.39
N PRO A 242 -6.77 14.49 -22.85
CA PRO A 242 -6.29 15.85 -22.60
C PRO A 242 -6.14 16.16 -21.12
N SER A 243 -5.29 17.13 -20.78
CA SER A 243 -4.98 17.52 -19.40
C SER A 243 -6.21 17.89 -18.56
N ASP A 244 -7.24 18.44 -19.18
CA ASP A 244 -8.47 18.91 -18.52
C ASP A 244 -9.33 17.77 -17.94
N PHE A 245 -9.05 16.54 -18.37
CA PHE A 245 -9.74 15.34 -17.91
C PHE A 245 -9.08 14.68 -16.69
N TYR A 246 -7.88 15.13 -16.30
CA TYR A 246 -7.09 14.49 -15.26
C TYR A 246 -7.85 14.31 -13.94
N ASP A 247 -8.35 15.41 -13.37
CA ASP A 247 -9.07 15.39 -12.10
C ASP A 247 -10.39 14.64 -12.18
N LYS A 248 -11.10 14.79 -13.28
CA LYS A 248 -12.36 14.10 -13.53
C LYS A 248 -12.16 12.58 -13.57
N LEU A 249 -11.13 12.09 -14.28
CA LEU A 249 -10.76 10.67 -14.33
C LEU A 249 -10.39 10.13 -12.94
N LEU A 250 -9.60 10.89 -12.18
CA LEU A 250 -9.20 10.49 -10.84
C LEU A 250 -10.36 10.43 -9.83
N ASN A 251 -11.41 11.22 -10.07
CA ASN A 251 -12.65 11.23 -9.29
C ASN A 251 -13.70 10.22 -9.80
N GLY A 252 -13.31 9.36 -10.76
CA GLY A 252 -14.16 8.27 -11.24
C GLY A 252 -15.25 8.70 -12.23
N ILE A 253 -15.13 9.92 -12.80
CA ILE A 253 -16.08 10.38 -13.83
C ILE A 253 -15.83 9.58 -15.11
N LYS A 254 -16.89 9.02 -15.68
CA LYS A 254 -16.88 8.30 -16.95
C LYS A 254 -17.00 9.31 -18.10
N PHE A 255 -16.28 9.04 -19.19
CA PHE A 255 -16.32 9.92 -20.36
C PHE A 255 -16.92 9.21 -21.56
N GLN A 256 -17.89 9.85 -22.18
CA GLN A 256 -18.46 9.37 -23.42
C GLN A 256 -17.39 9.33 -24.52
N THR A 257 -17.39 8.29 -25.32
CA THR A 257 -16.50 8.10 -26.46
C THR A 257 -17.29 7.54 -27.63
N GLU A 258 -16.95 7.96 -28.83
CA GLU A 258 -17.57 7.48 -30.07
C GLU A 258 -16.99 6.12 -30.52
N LYS A 259 -15.87 5.71 -29.92
CA LYS A 259 -15.21 4.46 -30.28
C LYS A 259 -15.95 3.28 -29.68
N ASP A 260 -16.30 2.31 -30.51
CA ASP A 260 -16.92 1.05 -30.09
C ASP A 260 -15.81 0.01 -29.83
N PHE A 261 -15.65 -0.34 -28.54
CA PHE A 261 -14.66 -1.31 -28.11
C PHE A 261 -15.26 -2.14 -26.97
N GLU A 262 -16.20 -3.03 -27.29
CA GLU A 262 -16.77 -3.91 -26.25
C GLU A 262 -15.69 -4.65 -25.47
N ASP A 263 -15.78 -4.62 -24.13
CA ASP A 263 -14.96 -5.35 -23.14
C ASP A 263 -13.43 -5.18 -23.20
N LYS A 264 -12.90 -4.19 -23.90
CA LYS A 264 -11.46 -3.94 -23.93
C LYS A 264 -10.97 -3.16 -22.71
N ILE A 265 -9.77 -3.57 -22.26
CA ILE A 265 -9.02 -2.88 -21.21
C ILE A 265 -7.93 -2.04 -21.88
N PHE A 266 -7.77 -0.80 -21.41
CA PHE A 266 -6.80 0.17 -21.92
C PHE A 266 -5.86 0.64 -20.83
N ARG A 267 -4.62 0.96 -21.22
CA ARG A 267 -3.72 1.76 -20.40
C ARG A 267 -4.13 3.22 -20.56
N LEU A 268 -4.67 3.81 -19.51
CA LEU A 268 -5.09 5.21 -19.55
C LEU A 268 -3.94 6.14 -19.20
N TYR A 269 -3.78 7.17 -20.03
CA TYR A 269 -2.80 8.24 -19.85
C TYR A 269 -3.52 9.58 -19.80
N CYS A 270 -3.00 10.51 -19.03
CA CYS A 270 -3.37 11.91 -19.03
C CYS A 270 -2.12 12.75 -18.73
N ARG A 271 -1.90 13.85 -19.45
CA ARG A 271 -0.65 14.63 -19.36
C ARG A 271 0.61 13.80 -19.62
N ASP A 272 0.52 12.81 -20.51
CA ASP A 272 1.57 11.80 -20.77
C ASP A 272 1.97 10.92 -19.59
N GLU A 273 1.23 11.00 -18.47
CA GLU A 273 1.41 10.14 -17.30
C GLU A 273 0.47 8.93 -17.38
N PHE A 274 0.98 7.75 -17.04
CA PHE A 274 0.18 6.55 -16.89
C PHE A 274 -0.66 6.63 -15.60
N ILE A 275 -1.97 6.72 -15.72
CA ILE A 275 -2.88 6.89 -14.57
C ILE A 275 -3.51 5.59 -14.09
N GLY A 276 -3.58 4.57 -14.94
CA GLY A 276 -4.14 3.28 -14.56
C GLY A 276 -4.78 2.52 -15.71
N LEU A 277 -5.66 1.57 -15.34
CA LEU A 277 -6.43 0.80 -16.31
C LEU A 277 -7.85 1.34 -16.42
N GLY A 278 -8.28 1.56 -17.66
CA GLY A 278 -9.65 1.88 -18.03
C GLY A 278 -10.31 0.74 -18.78
N ARG A 279 -11.62 0.73 -18.74
CA ARG A 279 -12.44 -0.15 -19.58
C ARG A 279 -13.63 0.63 -20.18
N MET A 280 -14.11 0.10 -21.30
CA MET A 280 -15.36 0.59 -21.87
C MET A 280 -16.54 0.06 -21.08
N GLU A 281 -17.50 0.93 -20.81
CA GLU A 281 -18.79 0.59 -20.22
C GLU A 281 -19.89 1.17 -21.09
N VAL A 282 -20.93 0.39 -21.34
CA VAL A 282 -22.09 0.83 -22.09
C VAL A 282 -23.17 1.24 -21.09
N ASP A 283 -23.66 2.46 -21.19
CA ASP A 283 -24.78 2.97 -20.40
C ASP A 283 -25.76 3.69 -21.30
N ASN A 284 -27.05 3.28 -21.27
CA ASN A 284 -28.13 3.80 -22.13
C ASN A 284 -27.76 3.84 -23.62
N GLY A 285 -27.08 2.81 -24.14
CA GLY A 285 -26.66 2.69 -25.52
C GLY A 285 -25.51 3.62 -25.94
N ARG A 286 -24.82 4.24 -24.99
CA ARG A 286 -23.66 5.08 -25.22
C ARG A 286 -22.41 4.47 -24.58
N ASN A 287 -21.30 4.60 -25.26
CA ASN A 287 -20.01 4.08 -24.81
C ASN A 287 -19.30 5.09 -23.89
N TYR A 288 -18.83 4.62 -22.75
CA TYR A 288 -18.08 5.40 -21.78
C TYR A 288 -16.75 4.73 -21.43
N MET A 289 -15.67 5.51 -21.37
CA MET A 289 -14.41 5.05 -20.80
C MET A 289 -14.41 5.35 -19.29
N ALA A 290 -14.20 4.33 -18.48
CA ALA A 290 -14.15 4.43 -17.04
C ALA A 290 -12.76 4.00 -16.52
N LEU A 291 -12.13 4.81 -15.65
CA LEU A 291 -10.94 4.43 -14.91
C LEU A 291 -11.34 3.51 -13.75
N PHE A 292 -11.17 2.19 -13.89
CA PHE A 292 -11.56 1.23 -12.86
C PHE A 292 -10.39 0.79 -11.95
N LYS A 293 -9.14 1.03 -12.37
CA LYS A 293 -7.93 0.71 -11.60
C LYS A 293 -6.97 1.89 -11.57
N LYS A 294 -7.11 2.73 -10.56
CA LYS A 294 -6.22 3.89 -10.35
C LYS A 294 -4.85 3.41 -9.84
N LEU A 295 -3.80 3.73 -10.58
CA LEU A 295 -2.41 3.32 -10.30
C LEU A 295 -1.47 4.51 -10.10
N ILE A 296 -1.90 5.68 -10.51
CA ILE A 296 -1.12 6.90 -10.34
C ILE A 296 -0.84 7.15 -8.86
N ARG A 297 0.35 7.59 -8.59
CA ARG A 297 0.75 8.06 -7.28
C ARG A 297 0.85 9.57 -7.33
N TRP A 298 0.15 10.22 -6.42
CA TRP A 298 0.46 11.58 -6.08
C TRP A 298 1.75 11.56 -5.25
N GLU A 299 2.88 11.96 -5.83
CA GLU A 299 4.13 12.08 -5.09
C GLU A 299 4.21 13.48 -4.51
N MET A 300 3.75 13.62 -3.27
CA MET A 300 4.05 14.78 -2.47
C MET A 300 5.53 14.71 -2.06
N ILE A 301 6.28 15.76 -2.39
CA ILE A 301 7.69 15.88 -2.01
C ILE A 301 7.77 16.65 -0.69
N VAL A 302 8.44 16.06 0.31
CA VAL A 302 8.77 16.76 1.56
C VAL A 302 10.21 17.21 1.45
N ILE A 303 10.44 18.52 1.51
CA ILE A 303 11.76 19.14 1.37
C ILE A 303 12.11 19.82 2.70
N ASP A 304 13.15 19.34 3.36
CA ASP A 304 13.75 20.04 4.50
C ASP A 304 14.49 21.27 3.98
N ILE A 305 14.07 22.44 4.44
CA ILE A 305 14.63 23.72 4.03
C ILE A 305 15.23 24.50 5.20
N ASP A 306 16.17 25.34 4.88
CA ASP A 306 16.66 26.43 5.73
C ASP A 306 16.35 27.79 5.09
N LEU A 307 16.81 28.89 5.72
CA LEU A 307 16.60 30.22 5.20
C LEU A 307 17.38 30.55 3.92
N ASN A 308 18.33 29.70 3.50
CA ASN A 308 19.11 29.88 2.28
C ASN A 308 18.56 29.06 1.11
N TYR A 309 17.60 28.17 1.37
CA TYR A 309 16.99 27.34 0.33
C TYR A 309 16.27 28.19 -0.73
N VAL A 310 16.49 27.87 -1.98
CA VAL A 310 15.80 28.48 -3.13
C VAL A 310 15.02 27.41 -3.89
N ALA A 311 13.71 27.61 -4.02
CA ALA A 311 12.84 26.67 -4.70
C ALA A 311 13.10 26.67 -6.22
N GLU A 312 12.99 25.48 -6.83
CA GLU A 312 13.15 25.34 -8.29
C GLU A 312 11.89 25.77 -9.05
N LYS A 313 10.71 25.53 -8.49
CA LYS A 313 9.42 25.70 -9.17
C LYS A 313 8.54 26.73 -8.48
N ASN A 314 7.77 27.47 -9.29
CA ASN A 314 6.74 28.37 -8.79
C ASN A 314 5.59 27.59 -8.14
N SER A 315 5.02 28.16 -7.04
CA SER A 315 3.96 27.50 -6.29
C SER A 315 2.84 28.44 -5.85
N ILE A 316 1.69 27.84 -5.53
CA ILE A 316 0.64 28.41 -4.64
C ILE A 316 0.85 27.74 -3.29
N ILE A 317 0.98 28.52 -2.23
CA ILE A 317 1.32 28.00 -0.91
C ILE A 317 0.20 28.20 0.11
N ALA A 318 -0.08 27.15 0.84
CA ALA A 318 -0.92 27.16 2.03
C ALA A 318 -0.08 27.49 3.27
N LEU A 319 -0.51 28.46 4.06
CA LEU A 319 0.16 28.85 5.30
C LEU A 319 -0.74 28.57 6.52
N GLY A 320 -0.19 27.83 7.48
CA GLY A 320 -0.88 27.44 8.71
C GLY A 320 -0.13 26.36 9.50
N ASN A 321 -0.55 26.13 10.74
CA ASN A 321 0.02 25.07 11.59
C ASN A 321 -0.53 23.67 11.26
N PHE A 322 -1.71 23.60 10.67
CA PHE A 322 -2.40 22.39 10.23
C PHE A 322 -2.49 21.28 11.30
N ASP A 323 -2.50 21.63 12.60
CA ASP A 323 -2.64 20.63 13.63
C ASP A 323 -4.09 20.11 13.68
N GLY A 324 -4.24 18.78 13.52
CA GLY A 324 -5.52 18.11 13.36
C GLY A 324 -6.04 18.05 11.93
N VAL A 325 -5.55 18.88 11.00
CA VAL A 325 -6.03 18.99 9.60
C VAL A 325 -7.57 18.93 9.52
N HIS A 326 -8.24 19.70 10.38
CA HIS A 326 -9.70 19.74 10.49
C HIS A 326 -10.38 20.33 9.24
N LYS A 327 -11.71 20.29 9.16
CA LYS A 327 -12.50 20.74 8.00
C LYS A 327 -12.11 22.12 7.48
N GLY A 328 -11.82 23.09 8.36
CA GLY A 328 -11.31 24.41 7.95
C GLY A 328 -9.95 24.34 7.27
N HIS A 329 -9.02 23.54 7.81
CA HIS A 329 -7.72 23.30 7.18
C HIS A 329 -7.84 22.56 5.84
N ARG A 330 -8.74 21.56 5.74
CA ARG A 330 -8.97 20.82 4.49
C ARG A 330 -9.48 21.75 3.38
N LYS A 331 -10.44 22.62 3.68
CA LYS A 331 -10.94 23.61 2.71
C LYS A 331 -9.83 24.52 2.19
N LEU A 332 -8.91 24.95 3.09
CA LEU A 332 -7.74 25.76 2.73
C LEU A 332 -6.80 24.98 1.80
N LEU A 333 -6.47 23.74 2.14
CA LEU A 333 -5.59 22.89 1.34
C LEU A 333 -6.21 22.54 -0.02
N GLU A 334 -7.51 22.25 -0.06
CA GLU A 334 -8.27 21.99 -1.30
C GLU A 334 -8.29 23.23 -2.21
N SER A 335 -8.49 24.44 -1.67
CA SER A 335 -8.38 25.69 -2.44
C SER A 335 -6.97 25.87 -3.00
N THR A 336 -5.93 25.60 -2.19
CA THR A 336 -4.53 25.67 -2.64
C THR A 336 -4.29 24.74 -3.84
N VAL A 337 -4.72 23.50 -3.75
CA VAL A 337 -4.59 22.51 -4.84
C VAL A 337 -5.37 22.94 -6.08
N LYS A 338 -6.60 23.45 -5.89
CA LYS A 338 -7.45 23.92 -6.98
C LYS A 338 -6.80 25.08 -7.74
N ILE A 339 -6.37 26.14 -7.03
CA ILE A 339 -5.75 27.32 -7.66
C ILE A 339 -4.44 26.93 -8.34
N ALA A 340 -3.61 26.10 -7.70
CA ALA A 340 -2.36 25.64 -8.27
C ALA A 340 -2.59 24.90 -9.61
N LYS A 341 -3.57 24.02 -9.68
CA LYS A 341 -3.94 23.29 -10.91
C LYS A 341 -4.46 24.25 -12.01
N GLU A 342 -5.38 25.15 -11.66
CA GLU A 342 -5.92 26.12 -12.62
C GLU A 342 -4.82 27.00 -13.24
N LYS A 343 -3.82 27.35 -12.43
CA LYS A 343 -2.69 28.20 -12.84
C LYS A 343 -1.47 27.42 -13.37
N LYS A 344 -1.53 26.10 -13.43
CA LYS A 344 -0.43 25.20 -13.84
C LYS A 344 0.83 25.39 -12.98
N LEU A 345 0.64 25.63 -11.70
CA LEU A 345 1.69 25.80 -10.70
C LEU A 345 1.69 24.58 -9.75
N LYS A 346 2.70 24.49 -8.87
CA LYS A 346 2.74 23.50 -7.81
C LYS A 346 1.94 23.96 -6.60
N SER A 347 1.21 23.06 -5.97
CA SER A 347 0.60 23.29 -4.68
C SER A 347 1.60 22.98 -3.57
N ALA A 348 1.77 23.90 -2.62
CA ALA A 348 2.73 23.76 -1.56
C ALA A 348 2.11 24.04 -0.17
N VAL A 349 2.74 23.50 0.86
CA VAL A 349 2.46 23.80 2.28
C VAL A 349 3.77 24.19 2.94
N LEU A 350 3.77 25.27 3.74
CA LEU A 350 4.86 25.54 4.66
C LEU A 350 4.55 24.87 5.99
N GLY A 351 5.34 23.88 6.36
CA GLY A 351 5.27 23.15 7.62
C GLY A 351 6.46 23.41 8.53
N PHE A 352 6.32 23.06 9.81
CA PHE A 352 7.39 23.19 10.79
C PHE A 352 7.83 21.80 11.28
N LYS A 353 9.15 21.61 11.49
CA LYS A 353 9.70 20.36 12.03
C LYS A 353 9.19 20.08 13.45
N SER A 354 9.12 21.12 14.28
CA SER A 354 8.51 21.08 15.62
C SER A 354 7.29 22.01 15.67
N HIS A 355 6.36 21.74 16.59
CA HIS A 355 5.21 22.65 16.74
C HIS A 355 5.68 24.05 17.16
N SER A 356 5.29 25.06 16.39
CA SER A 356 5.74 26.47 16.57
C SER A 356 5.57 27.03 17.98
N SER A 357 4.58 26.57 18.75
CA SER A 357 4.33 27.02 20.13
C SER A 357 5.19 26.31 21.20
N ASN A 358 5.95 25.27 20.83
CA ASN A 358 6.68 24.46 21.82
C ASN A 358 8.11 24.96 22.12
N MET A 359 8.60 25.96 21.39
CA MET A 359 9.97 26.47 21.57
C MET A 359 10.16 27.43 22.76
N TYR A 360 9.08 28.07 23.26
CA TYR A 360 9.15 29.07 24.32
C TYR A 360 8.30 28.77 25.55
N SER A 361 7.61 27.64 25.58
CA SER A 361 6.75 27.26 26.69
C SER A 361 7.35 26.05 27.40
N GLU A 362 7.62 26.19 28.71
CA GLU A 362 7.93 25.04 29.57
C GLU A 362 6.83 23.97 29.48
N ASN A 363 5.59 24.38 29.21
CA ASN A 363 4.46 23.51 28.92
C ASN A 363 4.30 23.31 27.40
N LYS A 364 4.92 22.29 26.85
CA LYS A 364 4.77 21.90 25.42
C LYS A 364 3.30 21.70 25.07
N LYS A 365 2.79 22.42 24.09
CA LYS A 365 1.41 22.27 23.60
C LYS A 365 1.18 20.86 23.07
N LYS A 366 0.16 20.19 23.59
CA LYS A 366 -0.23 18.84 23.16
C LYS A 366 -0.77 18.86 21.74
N ILE A 367 -0.32 17.95 20.88
CA ILE A 367 -0.67 17.89 19.47
C ILE A 367 -1.92 17.03 19.23
N LEU A 368 -2.63 17.31 18.13
CA LEU A 368 -3.71 16.47 17.60
C LEU A 368 -3.17 15.43 16.61
N THR A 369 -2.18 15.83 15.80
CA THR A 369 -1.61 14.98 14.76
C THR A 369 -0.10 15.17 14.62
N THR A 370 0.62 14.10 14.37
CA THR A 370 2.06 14.14 14.02
C THR A 370 2.27 14.67 12.61
N ASN A 371 3.50 15.09 12.29
CA ASN A 371 3.86 15.46 10.92
C ASN A 371 3.65 14.29 9.94
N THR A 372 3.98 13.06 10.33
CA THR A 372 3.75 11.88 9.50
C THR A 372 2.26 11.71 9.13
N SER A 373 1.35 11.90 10.09
CA SER A 373 -0.09 11.83 9.84
C SER A 373 -0.59 12.98 8.99
N LYS A 374 -0.10 14.22 9.23
CA LYS A 374 -0.41 15.39 8.39
C LYS A 374 0.02 15.18 6.94
N PHE A 375 1.24 14.70 6.71
CA PHE A 375 1.77 14.48 5.36
C PHE A 375 0.96 13.45 4.58
N LYS A 376 0.44 12.42 5.26
CA LYS A 376 -0.47 11.47 4.63
C LYS A 376 -1.75 12.17 4.15
N ILE A 377 -2.36 13.02 5.00
CA ILE A 377 -3.56 13.77 4.65
C ILE A 377 -3.27 14.77 3.51
N PHE A 378 -2.14 15.50 3.56
CA PHE A 378 -1.74 16.43 2.48
C PHE A 378 -1.56 15.71 1.15
N SER A 379 -0.92 14.53 1.17
CA SER A 379 -0.77 13.68 -0.01
C SER A 379 -2.12 13.22 -0.55
N ASP A 380 -3.06 12.81 0.32
CA ASP A 380 -4.39 12.37 -0.08
C ASP A 380 -5.23 13.52 -0.67
N LEU A 381 -5.03 14.75 -0.20
CA LEU A 381 -5.66 15.97 -0.74
C LEU A 381 -5.00 16.47 -2.04
N GLY A 382 -3.82 15.96 -2.38
CA GLY A 382 -3.14 16.27 -3.63
C GLY A 382 -2.19 17.47 -3.55
N ILE A 383 -1.62 17.76 -2.40
CA ILE A 383 -0.51 18.71 -2.25
C ILE A 383 0.74 18.15 -2.95
N ASP A 384 1.44 18.97 -3.73
CA ASP A 384 2.66 18.57 -4.44
C ASP A 384 3.90 18.62 -3.56
N ILE A 385 4.03 19.68 -2.73
CA ILE A 385 5.25 19.98 -1.99
C ILE A 385 4.93 20.37 -0.54
N VAL A 386 5.69 19.84 0.42
CA VAL A 386 5.76 20.36 1.78
C VAL A 386 7.16 20.90 2.01
N TYR A 387 7.29 22.19 2.21
CA TYR A 387 8.51 22.82 2.69
C TYR A 387 8.52 22.71 4.20
N LEU A 388 9.48 21.99 4.76
CA LEU A 388 9.60 21.75 6.19
C LEU A 388 10.77 22.56 6.75
N ILE A 389 10.47 23.62 7.53
CA ILE A 389 11.48 24.52 8.09
C ILE A 389 11.58 24.39 9.62
N ASP A 390 12.77 24.62 10.16
CA ASP A 390 12.93 24.79 11.59
C ASP A 390 12.43 26.18 12.04
N PHE A 391 11.73 26.20 13.16
CA PHE A 391 11.23 27.45 13.77
C PHE A 391 12.37 28.13 14.55
N SER A 392 13.47 28.47 13.82
CA SER A 392 14.67 29.07 14.40
C SER A 392 14.43 30.52 14.91
N LYS A 393 15.34 31.00 15.76
CA LYS A 393 15.28 32.43 16.23
C LYS A 393 15.31 33.41 15.06
N GLU A 394 16.10 33.12 14.03
CA GLU A 394 16.22 33.96 12.83
C GLU A 394 14.89 33.96 12.05
N PHE A 395 14.28 32.80 11.80
CA PHE A 395 12.98 32.73 11.16
C PHE A 395 11.90 33.49 11.92
N MET A 396 11.90 33.39 13.25
CA MET A 396 10.93 34.08 14.11
C MET A 396 11.12 35.57 14.21
N SER A 397 12.33 36.07 14.00
CA SER A 397 12.64 37.53 14.08
C SER A 397 12.32 38.29 12.80
N MET A 398 11.95 37.58 11.72
CA MET A 398 11.58 38.20 10.45
C MET A 398 10.44 39.21 10.62
N SER A 399 10.58 40.35 9.99
CA SER A 399 9.48 41.30 9.80
C SER A 399 8.44 40.72 8.83
N PRO A 400 7.20 41.21 8.82
CA PRO A 400 6.20 40.78 7.84
C PRO A 400 6.66 40.94 6.40
N MET A 401 7.38 42.00 6.06
CA MET A 401 7.86 42.24 4.69
C MET A 401 8.97 41.25 4.29
N GLU A 402 9.97 41.01 5.17
CA GLU A 402 11.02 39.99 4.92
C GLU A 402 10.41 38.61 4.71
N PHE A 403 9.40 38.21 5.50
CA PHE A 403 8.72 36.95 5.33
C PHE A 403 8.01 36.87 3.98
N LEU A 404 7.24 37.89 3.57
CA LEU A 404 6.46 37.87 2.34
C LEU A 404 7.35 37.99 1.10
N LYS A 405 8.24 38.98 1.08
CA LYS A 405 9.04 39.31 -0.11
C LYS A 405 10.27 38.41 -0.20
N ASP A 406 11.16 38.49 0.80
CA ASP A 406 12.47 37.86 0.66
C ASP A 406 12.37 36.33 0.80
N PHE A 407 11.53 35.84 1.73
CA PHE A 407 11.41 34.37 1.95
C PHE A 407 10.40 33.73 1.03
N LEU A 408 9.12 34.16 1.02
CA LEU A 408 8.10 33.49 0.23
C LEU A 408 8.23 33.79 -1.27
N GLN A 409 8.33 35.07 -1.68
CA GLN A 409 8.33 35.46 -3.08
C GLN A 409 9.66 35.15 -3.77
N GLU A 410 10.79 35.58 -3.20
CA GLU A 410 12.10 35.44 -3.86
C GLU A 410 12.69 34.05 -3.67
N LYS A 411 12.74 33.53 -2.44
CA LYS A 411 13.37 32.22 -2.18
C LYS A 411 12.45 31.04 -2.51
N LEU A 412 11.22 31.02 -2.00
CA LEU A 412 10.29 29.91 -2.27
C LEU A 412 9.53 30.04 -3.61
N LYS A 413 9.76 31.14 -4.35
CA LYS A 413 9.12 31.43 -5.65
C LYS A 413 7.59 31.32 -5.61
N VAL A 414 7.00 31.71 -4.50
CA VAL A 414 5.57 31.71 -4.29
C VAL A 414 4.89 32.72 -5.19
N LYS A 415 3.88 32.30 -5.94
CA LYS A 415 3.08 33.17 -6.83
C LYS A 415 1.70 33.45 -6.27
N GLY A 416 1.24 32.71 -5.28
CA GLY A 416 -0.02 32.95 -4.61
C GLY A 416 -0.09 32.34 -3.23
N LEU A 417 -0.88 32.95 -2.36
CA LEU A 417 -1.09 32.57 -0.98
C LEU A 417 -2.53 32.11 -0.76
N VAL A 418 -2.67 31.07 0.08
CA VAL A 418 -3.96 30.65 0.62
C VAL A 418 -3.83 30.58 2.14
N VAL A 419 -4.66 31.35 2.85
CA VAL A 419 -4.60 31.49 4.32
C VAL A 419 -6.00 31.43 4.93
N GLY A 420 -6.07 31.12 6.22
CA GLY A 420 -7.32 31.25 6.98
C GLY A 420 -7.62 32.72 7.36
N TYR A 421 -8.88 33.00 7.64
CA TYR A 421 -9.37 34.34 8.02
C TYR A 421 -8.67 34.92 9.27
N ASP A 422 -8.13 34.09 10.15
CA ASP A 422 -7.46 34.42 11.40
C ASP A 422 -5.93 34.29 11.36
N TYR A 423 -5.36 34.12 10.14
CA TYR A 423 -3.94 33.87 9.98
C TYR A 423 -3.09 35.07 10.45
N THR A 424 -2.09 34.75 11.27
CA THR A 424 -1.08 35.72 11.74
C THR A 424 0.32 35.15 11.54
N PHE A 425 1.29 36.00 11.22
CA PHE A 425 2.66 35.60 10.87
C PHE A 425 3.70 36.64 11.30
N ALA A 426 4.98 36.31 11.13
CA ALA A 426 6.15 37.10 11.44
C ALA A 426 6.33 37.41 12.95
N TYR A 427 7.32 38.22 13.28
CA TYR A 427 7.72 38.51 14.65
C TYR A 427 6.55 39.08 15.47
N LYS A 428 6.28 38.45 16.63
CA LYS A 428 5.19 38.83 17.55
C LYS A 428 3.82 38.95 16.87
N LYS A 429 3.57 38.19 15.76
CA LYS A 429 2.34 38.25 14.99
C LYS A 429 2.06 39.63 14.37
N ALA A 430 3.13 40.35 13.97
CA ALA A 430 3.03 41.69 13.40
C ALA A 430 2.37 41.72 12.02
N GLY A 431 2.27 40.58 11.33
CA GLY A 431 1.51 40.42 10.10
C GLY A 431 0.19 39.70 10.35
N ASP A 432 -0.88 40.15 9.71
CA ASP A 432 -2.20 39.55 9.73
C ASP A 432 -2.84 39.52 8.31
N VAL A 433 -4.10 39.15 8.23
CA VAL A 433 -4.85 39.10 6.96
C VAL A 433 -5.00 40.49 6.33
N ASN A 434 -5.12 41.56 7.11
CA ASN A 434 -5.18 42.94 6.60
C ASN A 434 -3.86 43.34 5.98
N TYR A 435 -2.75 43.03 6.66
CA TYR A 435 -1.42 43.26 6.12
C TYR A 435 -1.21 42.51 4.78
N LEU A 436 -1.72 41.25 4.66
CA LEU A 436 -1.68 40.53 3.40
C LEU A 436 -2.49 41.19 2.28
N LYS A 437 -3.67 41.73 2.59
CA LYS A 437 -4.50 42.46 1.62
C LYS A 437 -3.80 43.72 1.10
N GLU A 438 -3.21 44.51 2.00
CA GLU A 438 -2.46 45.73 1.68
C GLU A 438 -1.23 45.44 0.80
N HIS A 439 -0.58 44.30 1.02
CA HIS A 439 0.61 43.87 0.27
C HIS A 439 0.33 42.79 -0.78
N SER A 440 -0.94 42.63 -1.18
CA SER A 440 -1.34 41.62 -2.16
C SER A 440 -0.68 41.75 -3.54
N TYR A 441 -0.17 42.96 -3.86
CA TYR A 441 0.60 43.22 -5.09
C TYR A 441 1.90 42.40 -5.22
N LEU A 442 2.39 41.83 -4.12
CA LEU A 442 3.55 40.91 -4.14
C LEU A 442 3.23 39.55 -4.76
N PHE A 443 1.98 39.20 -4.82
CA PHE A 443 1.53 37.89 -5.29
C PHE A 443 0.47 38.02 -6.37
N ASN A 444 0.44 37.07 -7.31
CA ASN A 444 -0.57 37.05 -8.37
C ASN A 444 -1.96 36.66 -7.86
N TRP A 445 -2.01 35.92 -6.73
CA TRP A 445 -3.24 35.43 -6.12
C TRP A 445 -3.15 35.44 -4.60
N LEU A 446 -4.20 35.90 -3.97
CA LEU A 446 -4.42 35.82 -2.52
C LEU A 446 -5.85 35.31 -2.31
N ASP A 447 -5.95 34.13 -1.67
CA ASP A 447 -7.24 33.55 -1.28
C ASP A 447 -7.31 33.45 0.25
N ILE A 448 -8.37 34.01 0.83
CA ILE A 448 -8.57 34.03 2.28
C ILE A 448 -9.79 33.17 2.57
N ILE A 449 -9.57 32.02 3.16
CA ILE A 449 -10.64 31.06 3.47
C ILE A 449 -11.45 31.59 4.65
N GLU A 450 -12.74 31.74 4.41
CA GLU A 450 -13.69 32.17 5.42
C GLU A 450 -13.81 31.18 6.58
N GLU A 451 -14.23 31.71 7.74
CA GLU A 451 -14.47 30.92 8.93
C GLU A 451 -15.43 29.76 8.65
N GLN A 452 -15.02 28.57 9.06
CA GLN A 452 -15.90 27.40 9.06
C GLN A 452 -16.45 27.23 10.46
N THR A 453 -17.77 27.16 10.59
CA THR A 453 -18.44 27.07 11.90
C THR A 453 -19.17 25.73 12.07
N TRP A 454 -19.28 25.30 13.32
CA TRP A 454 -20.09 24.18 13.76
C TRP A 454 -20.84 24.56 15.03
N GLN A 455 -22.15 24.44 15.01
CA GLN A 455 -23.04 24.87 16.13
C GLN A 455 -22.76 26.31 16.61
N GLY A 456 -22.50 27.22 15.66
CA GLY A 456 -22.21 28.64 15.97
C GLY A 456 -20.82 28.92 16.52
N GLN A 457 -19.92 27.94 16.57
CA GLN A 457 -18.53 28.11 17.01
C GLN A 457 -17.57 27.87 15.86
N ALA A 458 -16.47 28.63 15.81
CA ALA A 458 -15.40 28.44 14.84
C ALA A 458 -14.75 27.05 14.97
N ILE A 459 -14.63 26.31 13.84
CA ILE A 459 -13.91 25.05 13.82
C ILE A 459 -12.41 25.33 13.93
N SER A 460 -11.82 24.94 15.04
CA SER A 460 -10.40 25.18 15.34
C SER A 460 -9.74 24.01 16.05
N SER A 461 -8.42 23.91 15.97
CA SER A 461 -7.67 22.90 16.75
C SER A 461 -7.93 23.04 18.26
N SER A 462 -8.23 24.23 18.76
CA SER A 462 -8.55 24.47 20.18
C SER A 462 -9.91 23.88 20.57
N LEU A 463 -10.94 24.04 19.73
CA LEU A 463 -12.25 23.42 19.93
C LEU A 463 -12.13 21.90 19.92
N ILE A 464 -11.38 21.35 18.98
CA ILE A 464 -11.20 19.89 18.87
C ILE A 464 -10.47 19.33 20.10
N ARG A 465 -9.40 20.01 20.59
CA ARG A 465 -8.74 19.60 21.85
C ARG A 465 -9.71 19.59 23.03
N LYS A 466 -10.57 20.60 23.12
CA LYS A 466 -11.61 20.67 24.16
C LYS A 466 -12.57 19.50 24.06
N LEU A 467 -13.09 19.19 22.87
CA LEU A 467 -13.99 18.05 22.66
C LEU A 467 -13.33 16.72 23.05
N ILE A 468 -12.07 16.50 22.67
CA ILE A 468 -11.31 15.29 23.05
C ILE A 468 -11.13 15.23 24.58
N SER A 469 -10.75 16.34 25.22
CA SER A 469 -10.58 16.38 26.67
C SER A 469 -11.89 16.22 27.47
N GLU A 470 -13.02 16.49 26.83
CA GLU A 470 -14.38 16.26 27.38
C GLU A 470 -14.91 14.83 27.07
N GLY A 471 -14.19 14.04 26.27
CA GLY A 471 -14.62 12.68 25.82
C GLY A 471 -15.61 12.70 24.66
N LYS A 472 -15.86 13.83 24.04
CA LYS A 472 -16.76 14.00 22.88
C LYS A 472 -16.06 13.59 21.57
N ILE A 473 -15.66 12.31 21.50
CA ILE A 473 -14.81 11.81 20.42
C ILE A 473 -15.52 11.84 19.07
N LYS A 474 -16.80 11.52 19.00
CA LYS A 474 -17.56 11.55 17.72
C LYS A 474 -17.61 12.94 17.12
N GLU A 475 -17.86 13.95 17.95
CA GLU A 475 -17.88 15.35 17.50
C GLU A 475 -16.47 15.81 17.06
N ALA A 476 -15.43 15.44 17.83
CA ALA A 476 -14.06 15.74 17.44
C ALA A 476 -13.70 15.09 16.09
N ASN A 477 -14.05 13.80 15.89
CA ASN A 477 -13.83 13.08 14.66
C ASN A 477 -14.60 13.70 13.48
N PHE A 478 -15.83 14.13 13.72
CA PHE A 478 -16.62 14.84 12.71
C PHE A 478 -15.95 16.14 12.26
N LEU A 479 -15.37 16.91 13.19
CA LEU A 479 -14.68 18.16 12.85
C LEU A 479 -13.30 17.93 12.23
N LEU A 480 -12.60 16.85 12.60
CA LEU A 480 -11.35 16.42 11.99
C LEU A 480 -11.54 15.87 10.57
N ASP A 481 -12.76 15.44 10.23
CA ASP A 481 -13.04 14.67 9.01
C ASP A 481 -12.16 13.41 8.90
N SER A 482 -11.80 12.87 10.06
CA SER A 482 -11.00 11.67 10.27
C SER A 482 -11.09 11.26 11.74
N ASN A 483 -10.68 10.05 12.09
CA ASN A 483 -10.68 9.63 13.48
C ASN A 483 -9.43 10.14 14.21
N PHE A 484 -9.61 10.61 15.44
CA PHE A 484 -8.50 10.93 16.32
C PHE A 484 -7.66 9.69 16.57
N THR A 485 -6.37 9.77 16.25
CA THR A 485 -5.45 8.63 16.25
C THR A 485 -4.15 8.99 16.95
N VAL A 486 -3.67 8.11 17.81
CA VAL A 486 -2.38 8.24 18.46
C VAL A 486 -1.46 7.06 18.12
N MET A 487 -0.16 7.32 18.05
CA MET A 487 0.86 6.30 17.88
C MET A 487 1.47 5.97 19.23
N GLY A 488 1.56 4.67 19.56
CA GLY A 488 2.17 4.23 20.81
C GLY A 488 3.01 2.97 20.60
N LYS A 489 4.08 2.86 21.40
CA LYS A 489 4.88 1.64 21.49
C LYS A 489 4.30 0.74 22.57
N VAL A 490 4.11 -0.53 22.26
CA VAL A 490 3.60 -1.51 23.25
C VAL A 490 4.72 -1.85 24.22
N ILE A 491 4.50 -1.56 25.50
CA ILE A 491 5.46 -1.81 26.58
C ILE A 491 5.02 -2.95 27.51
N HIS A 492 5.97 -3.56 28.21
CA HIS A 492 5.68 -4.51 29.28
C HIS A 492 5.13 -3.79 30.51
N ASN A 493 4.07 -4.32 31.12
CA ASN A 493 3.56 -3.87 32.39
C ASN A 493 3.28 -5.09 33.29
N LYS A 494 2.85 -4.87 34.56
CA LYS A 494 2.67 -5.90 35.60
C LYS A 494 1.74 -7.08 35.27
N GLY A 495 1.15 -7.12 34.04
CA GLY A 495 0.42 -8.27 33.48
C GLY A 495 -0.86 -8.70 34.25
N LEU A 496 -1.46 -7.80 35.02
CA LEU A 496 -2.70 -8.08 35.78
C LEU A 496 -3.84 -8.53 34.85
N GLY A 497 -4.03 -7.87 33.72
CA GLY A 497 -5.05 -8.22 32.73
C GLY A 497 -4.85 -9.62 32.12
N GLN A 498 -3.60 -10.05 31.89
CA GLN A 498 -3.30 -11.38 31.38
C GLN A 498 -3.67 -12.49 32.35
N LYS A 499 -3.41 -12.30 33.66
CA LYS A 499 -3.83 -13.25 34.71
C LYS A 499 -5.34 -13.37 34.82
N MET A 500 -6.05 -12.38 34.30
CA MET A 500 -7.50 -12.23 34.41
C MET A 500 -8.25 -12.61 33.10
N GLY A 501 -7.56 -13.15 32.08
CA GLY A 501 -8.18 -13.55 30.81
C GLY A 501 -8.45 -12.38 29.84
N TYR A 502 -8.01 -11.15 30.15
CA TYR A 502 -8.11 -9.96 29.30
C TYR A 502 -6.71 -9.38 29.06
N PRO A 503 -5.89 -9.99 28.20
CA PRO A 503 -4.58 -9.43 27.88
C PRO A 503 -4.73 -8.03 27.30
N THR A 504 -4.00 -7.05 27.88
CA THR A 504 -4.00 -5.66 27.45
C THR A 504 -2.63 -5.27 26.88
N ALA A 505 -2.62 -4.53 25.79
CA ALA A 505 -1.46 -3.83 25.29
C ALA A 505 -1.34 -2.48 26.03
N ASN A 506 -0.25 -2.29 26.76
CA ASN A 506 0.06 -1.02 27.41
C ASN A 506 0.83 -0.15 26.42
N LEU A 507 0.38 1.08 26.20
CA LEU A 507 0.93 1.97 25.19
C LEU A 507 1.69 3.13 25.82
N GLU A 508 2.97 3.24 25.47
CA GLU A 508 3.77 4.45 25.64
C GLU A 508 3.62 5.31 24.39
N LEU A 509 3.10 6.52 24.53
CA LEU A 509 2.86 7.41 23.39
C LEU A 509 4.17 7.86 22.74
N CYS A 510 4.21 7.83 21.40
CA CYS A 510 5.40 8.21 20.62
C CYS A 510 5.59 9.73 20.53
N ASP A 511 4.55 10.51 20.86
CA ASP A 511 4.54 11.97 20.78
C ASP A 511 3.68 12.59 21.89
N ASN A 512 3.80 13.92 22.10
CA ASN A 512 3.04 14.65 23.09
C ASN A 512 1.59 14.95 22.64
N TYR A 513 0.78 13.90 22.50
CA TYR A 513 -0.62 14.04 22.09
C TYR A 513 -1.51 14.66 23.18
N ILE A 514 -2.61 15.28 22.75
CA ILE A 514 -3.72 15.57 23.65
C ILE A 514 -4.27 14.25 24.23
N ILE A 515 -4.48 14.22 25.53
CA ILE A 515 -5.01 13.03 26.19
C ILE A 515 -6.53 13.17 26.25
N PRO A 516 -7.29 12.15 25.79
CA PRO A 516 -8.72 12.12 25.95
C PRO A 516 -9.14 12.08 27.42
N ARG A 517 -10.40 12.45 27.72
CA ARG A 517 -10.98 12.30 29.04
C ARG A 517 -10.70 10.90 29.60
N TYR A 518 -10.37 10.78 30.86
CA TYR A 518 -10.16 9.48 31.48
C TYR A 518 -11.44 8.63 31.47
N GLY A 519 -11.28 7.38 31.09
CA GLY A 519 -12.39 6.44 30.94
C GLY A 519 -12.11 5.33 29.94
N VAL A 520 -13.17 4.66 29.53
CA VAL A 520 -13.13 3.54 28.57
C VAL A 520 -13.69 3.96 27.23
N TYR A 521 -13.02 3.51 26.16
CA TYR A 521 -13.29 3.89 24.78
C TYR A 521 -13.52 2.67 23.88
N ASP A 522 -14.40 2.82 22.90
CA ASP A 522 -14.43 2.00 21.69
C ASP A 522 -13.31 2.50 20.77
N THR A 523 -12.42 1.60 20.41
CA THR A 523 -11.25 1.92 19.59
C THR A 523 -10.99 0.85 18.55
N ASP A 524 -10.30 1.26 17.47
CA ASP A 524 -9.60 0.32 16.60
C ASP A 524 -8.10 0.42 16.87
N ILE A 525 -7.38 -0.68 16.72
CA ILE A 525 -5.92 -0.71 16.81
C ILE A 525 -5.33 -1.34 15.55
N ILE A 526 -4.31 -0.71 14.98
CA ILE A 526 -3.60 -1.25 13.81
C ILE A 526 -2.26 -1.81 14.27
N VAL A 527 -2.10 -3.13 14.08
CA VAL A 527 -0.89 -3.88 14.35
C VAL A 527 -0.36 -4.46 13.04
N ASP A 528 0.88 -4.14 12.68
CA ASP A 528 1.50 -4.58 11.42
C ASP A 528 0.64 -4.34 10.16
N GLY A 529 -0.11 -3.22 10.15
CA GLY A 529 -0.98 -2.82 9.04
C GLY A 529 -2.33 -3.54 9.01
N LYS A 530 -2.64 -4.37 9.99
CA LYS A 530 -3.92 -5.07 10.13
C LYS A 530 -4.73 -4.46 11.27
N LYS A 531 -5.99 -4.18 11.01
CA LYS A 531 -6.91 -3.49 11.91
C LYS A 531 -7.68 -4.48 12.78
N TYR A 532 -7.77 -4.20 14.08
CA TYR A 532 -8.52 -4.96 15.07
C TYR A 532 -9.38 -4.03 15.91
N LYS A 533 -10.51 -4.51 16.43
CA LYS A 533 -11.29 -3.80 17.45
C LYS A 533 -10.65 -3.94 18.82
N ALA A 534 -10.74 -2.89 19.63
CA ALA A 534 -10.21 -2.90 20.99
C ALA A 534 -11.09 -2.10 21.96
N ALA A 535 -11.14 -2.54 23.20
CA ALA A 535 -11.65 -1.77 24.31
C ALA A 535 -10.46 -1.12 25.03
N THR A 536 -10.39 0.20 25.03
CA THR A 536 -9.22 0.94 25.54
C THR A 536 -9.57 1.74 26.78
N SER A 537 -8.79 1.57 27.84
CA SER A 537 -8.81 2.39 29.04
C SER A 537 -7.76 3.50 28.97
N VAL A 538 -8.14 4.72 29.29
CA VAL A 538 -7.26 5.87 29.45
C VAL A 538 -7.41 6.37 30.87
N GLY A 539 -6.32 6.45 31.63
CA GLY A 539 -6.35 6.85 33.05
C GLY A 539 -4.97 7.23 33.59
N THR A 540 -4.87 7.35 34.92
CA THR A 540 -3.60 7.58 35.63
C THR A 540 -3.28 6.42 36.55
N ASN A 541 -2.00 6.28 36.91
CA ASN A 541 -1.57 5.30 37.90
C ASN A 541 -1.43 5.99 39.28
N PRO A 542 -2.34 5.76 40.25
CA PRO A 542 -2.32 6.47 41.52
C PRO A 542 -1.15 6.08 42.44
N THR A 543 -0.27 5.17 42.04
CA THR A 543 0.79 4.59 42.89
C THR A 543 2.22 5.05 42.52
N VAL A 544 2.41 5.95 41.56
CA VAL A 544 3.73 6.46 41.16
C VAL A 544 3.66 7.99 41.14
N GLU A 545 4.64 8.67 41.78
CA GLU A 545 4.77 10.14 41.85
C GLU A 545 5.00 10.83 40.48
N ASP A 546 4.94 10.09 39.39
CA ASP A 546 5.05 10.63 38.03
C ASP A 546 3.64 10.68 37.40
N ASP A 547 3.31 11.80 36.72
CA ASP A 547 2.04 12.04 36.00
C ASP A 547 1.78 11.03 34.85
N GLY A 548 2.15 9.77 35.07
CA GLY A 548 2.15 8.68 34.11
C GLY A 548 0.76 8.35 33.59
N ILE A 549 0.42 8.88 32.40
CA ILE A 549 -0.79 8.54 31.66
C ILE A 549 -0.69 7.08 31.25
N LYS A 550 -1.74 6.32 31.58
CA LYS A 550 -1.84 4.90 31.26
C LYS A 550 -2.88 4.68 30.17
N ILE A 551 -2.46 4.11 29.06
CA ILE A 551 -3.35 3.72 27.96
C ILE A 551 -3.23 2.20 27.79
N GLU A 552 -4.31 1.49 28.08
CA GLU A 552 -4.38 0.02 28.00
C GLU A 552 -5.45 -0.39 27.01
N ALA A 553 -5.07 -1.11 25.96
CA ALA A 553 -5.97 -1.59 24.92
C ALA A 553 -6.13 -3.11 25.00
N HIS A 554 -7.34 -3.59 25.32
CA HIS A 554 -7.72 -4.99 25.16
C HIS A 554 -8.13 -5.24 23.71
N ILE A 555 -7.30 -5.96 22.95
CA ILE A 555 -7.51 -6.22 21.51
C ILE A 555 -8.39 -7.46 21.36
N LEU A 556 -9.54 -7.31 20.70
CA LEU A 556 -10.51 -8.39 20.54
C LEU A 556 -10.02 -9.43 19.50
N ASN A 557 -10.18 -10.72 19.86
CA ASN A 557 -9.79 -11.86 19.00
C ASN A 557 -8.32 -11.83 18.56
N PHE A 558 -7.42 -11.46 19.47
CA PHE A 558 -6.00 -11.30 19.21
C PHE A 558 -5.15 -12.01 20.26
N ASN A 559 -4.17 -12.84 19.80
CA ASN A 559 -3.33 -13.64 20.69
C ASN A 559 -1.82 -13.55 20.38
N ASP A 560 -1.42 -12.68 19.42
CA ASP A 560 -0.02 -12.58 19.03
C ASP A 560 0.77 -11.69 20.01
N ASN A 561 2.07 -11.96 20.11
CA ASN A 561 2.99 -11.09 20.88
C ASN A 561 3.31 -9.82 20.09
N ILE A 562 3.01 -8.66 20.69
CA ILE A 562 3.22 -7.33 20.08
C ILE A 562 4.10 -6.40 20.92
N TYR A 563 4.74 -6.89 21.97
CA TYR A 563 5.67 -6.08 22.76
C TYR A 563 6.79 -5.47 21.92
N GLY A 564 7.11 -4.21 22.18
CA GLY A 564 8.10 -3.43 21.43
C GLY A 564 7.64 -2.92 20.07
N LYS A 565 6.47 -3.35 19.56
CA LYS A 565 5.92 -2.84 18.29
C LYS A 565 5.26 -1.47 18.49
N THR A 566 5.35 -0.64 17.45
CA THR A 566 4.58 0.60 17.36
C THR A 566 3.23 0.30 16.70
N VAL A 567 2.15 0.76 17.33
CA VAL A 567 0.77 0.57 16.89
C VAL A 567 0.06 1.91 16.74
N GLU A 568 -0.99 1.94 15.89
CA GLU A 568 -1.89 3.08 15.77
C GLU A 568 -3.17 2.79 16.55
N LEU A 569 -3.51 3.61 17.53
CA LEU A 569 -4.75 3.52 18.30
C LEU A 569 -5.72 4.59 17.82
N ILE A 570 -6.88 4.18 17.34
CA ILE A 570 -7.90 5.01 16.70
C ILE A 570 -9.09 5.11 17.64
N PHE A 571 -9.42 6.29 18.12
CA PHE A 571 -10.55 6.53 19.02
C PHE A 571 -11.84 6.72 18.20
N LEU A 572 -12.87 5.92 18.52
CA LEU A 572 -14.16 5.93 17.82
C LEU A 572 -15.25 6.55 18.68
N ASP A 573 -15.35 6.15 19.95
CA ASP A 573 -16.41 6.61 20.85
C ASP A 573 -15.97 6.52 22.32
N PHE A 574 -16.55 7.36 23.17
CA PHE A 574 -16.43 7.29 24.63
C PHE A 574 -17.52 6.39 25.19
N ILE A 575 -17.15 5.37 25.97
CA ILE A 575 -18.09 4.39 26.54
C ILE A 575 -18.57 4.81 27.91
N ARG A 576 -17.62 5.16 28.81
CA ARG A 576 -17.91 5.57 30.20
C ARG A 576 -16.68 6.22 30.86
N PRO A 577 -16.86 7.01 31.94
CA PRO A 577 -15.78 7.47 32.78
C PRO A 577 -15.12 6.33 33.57
N GLU A 578 -13.98 6.62 34.21
CA GLU A 578 -13.38 5.71 35.19
C GLU A 578 -14.35 5.44 36.33
N LEU A 579 -14.32 4.21 36.86
CA LEU A 579 -15.12 3.76 37.99
C LEU A 579 -14.19 3.18 39.05
N VAL A 580 -14.55 3.40 40.30
CA VAL A 580 -13.92 2.74 41.45
C VAL A 580 -14.71 1.49 41.81
N PHE A 581 -14.03 0.34 41.89
CA PHE A 581 -14.65 -0.94 42.20
C PHE A 581 -14.34 -1.39 43.63
N LYS A 582 -15.30 -1.97 44.30
CA LYS A 582 -15.13 -2.46 45.68
C LYS A 582 -14.33 -3.76 45.74
N ASN A 583 -14.38 -4.53 44.69
CA ASN A 583 -13.69 -5.81 44.57
C ASN A 583 -13.39 -6.15 43.13
N ILE A 584 -12.59 -7.19 42.93
CA ILE A 584 -12.16 -7.70 41.63
C ILE A 584 -13.33 -8.21 40.77
N ASP A 585 -14.35 -8.82 41.37
CA ASP A 585 -15.50 -9.38 40.65
C ASP A 585 -16.37 -8.27 39.99
N GLU A 586 -16.53 -7.14 40.65
CA GLU A 586 -17.22 -5.98 40.10
C GLU A 586 -16.44 -5.42 38.89
N LEU A 587 -15.12 -5.32 38.98
CA LEU A 587 -14.27 -4.92 37.88
C LEU A 587 -14.44 -5.85 36.67
N PHE A 588 -14.44 -7.16 36.88
CA PHE A 588 -14.65 -8.15 35.82
C PHE A 588 -16.00 -8.03 35.14
N LYS A 589 -17.07 -7.93 35.92
CA LYS A 589 -18.41 -7.71 35.33
C LYS A 589 -18.44 -6.48 34.44
N GLN A 590 -17.78 -5.40 34.87
CA GLN A 590 -17.76 -4.17 34.12
C GLN A 590 -16.91 -4.29 32.83
N ILE A 591 -15.71 -4.92 32.88
CA ILE A 591 -14.90 -5.19 31.71
C ILE A 591 -15.68 -6.00 30.67
N ASN A 592 -16.40 -7.06 31.12
CA ASN A 592 -17.24 -7.84 30.21
C ASN A 592 -18.33 -7.00 29.53
N LEU A 593 -18.96 -6.09 30.25
CA LEU A 593 -19.96 -5.17 29.68
C LEU A 593 -19.32 -4.21 28.65
N ASP A 594 -18.14 -3.68 28.93
CA ASP A 594 -17.43 -2.77 28.06
C ASP A 594 -17.00 -3.48 26.77
N VAL A 595 -16.42 -4.67 26.87
CA VAL A 595 -16.03 -5.53 25.73
C VAL A 595 -17.25 -5.91 24.89
N LYS A 596 -18.40 -6.23 25.54
CA LYS A 596 -19.65 -6.53 24.83
C LYS A 596 -20.11 -5.33 24.03
N LYS A 597 -20.12 -4.12 24.61
CA LYS A 597 -20.48 -2.89 23.90
C LYS A 597 -19.60 -2.63 22.68
N VAL A 598 -18.29 -2.89 22.78
CA VAL A 598 -17.36 -2.75 21.66
C VAL A 598 -17.59 -3.80 20.57
N ARG A 599 -18.02 -5.02 20.92
CA ARG A 599 -18.35 -6.08 19.96
C ARG A 599 -19.63 -5.82 19.17
N GLU A 600 -20.61 -5.19 19.81
CA GLU A 600 -21.95 -4.94 19.24
C GLU A 600 -21.96 -3.69 18.31
N ARG A 601 -20.92 -2.88 18.33
CA ARG A 601 -20.70 -1.72 17.45
C ARG A 601 -19.75 -2.05 16.30
#